data_8d6a9d07a19490e0f250eeda8f9d8c28
#
_entry.id   8d6a9d07a19490e0f250eeda8f9d8c28
#
_cell.length_a   1.000
_cell.length_b   1.000
_cell.length_c   1.000
_cell.angle_alpha   90.00
_cell.angle_beta   90.00
_cell.angle_gamma   90.00
#
_symmetry.space_group_name_H-M   'P 1'
#
loop_
_entity.id
_entity.type
_entity.pdbx_description
1 polymer ?
#
loop_
_entity_poly.entity_id
_entity_poly.type
_entity_poly.pdbx_seq_one_letter_code
_entity_poly.pdbx_strand_id
1 'polypeptide(L)'
;MLTVDVVKALASDKRLQILSWLKEPREHFPPQVDGDLVRDGVCGIFIAQKLGVSQPTASEHLRVLSLAGLITPKRIKQWTFYKRNEKRIAEVKRELRAAL
;
A
#
# COMPACT_ATOMS: atom_id res chain seq x y z
N MET A 1 -18.81 0.66 7.09
CA MET A 1 -18.58 1.13 8.46
C MET A 1 -17.10 1.25 8.73
N LEU A 2 -16.69 2.32 9.40
CA LEU A 2 -15.28 2.54 9.74
C LEU A 2 -14.84 1.53 10.82
N THR A 3 -13.74 0.81 10.56
CA THR A 3 -13.22 -0.20 11.48
C THR A 3 -11.92 0.24 12.13
N VAL A 4 -11.59 -0.38 13.28
CA VAL A 4 -10.32 -0.13 13.96
C VAL A 4 -9.12 -0.49 13.06
N ASP A 5 -9.23 -1.56 12.27
CA ASP A 5 -8.16 -1.95 11.35
C ASP A 5 -7.85 -0.85 10.33
N VAL A 6 -8.87 -0.19 9.80
CA VAL A 6 -8.70 0.94 8.88
C VAL A 6 -8.05 2.12 9.59
N VAL A 7 -8.52 2.46 10.79
CA VAL A 7 -7.96 3.56 11.56
C VAL A 7 -6.49 3.30 11.90
N LYS A 8 -6.17 2.09 12.34
CA LYS A 8 -4.77 1.69 12.63
C LYS A 8 -3.90 1.79 11.38
N ALA A 9 -4.40 1.34 10.24
CA ALA A 9 -3.65 1.40 8.99
C ALA A 9 -3.31 2.84 8.61
N LEU A 10 -4.21 3.78 8.87
CA LEU A 10 -4.00 5.20 8.56
C LEU A 10 -3.22 5.96 9.64
N ALA A 11 -3.06 5.39 10.82
CA ALA A 11 -2.39 6.05 11.95
C ALA A 11 -0.88 5.81 11.95
N SER A 12 -0.23 6.07 10.82
CA SER A 12 1.21 5.88 10.68
C SER A 12 1.72 6.73 9.50
N ASP A 13 2.72 7.55 9.76
CA ASP A 13 3.35 8.36 8.71
C ASP A 13 3.88 7.48 7.58
N LYS A 14 4.52 6.36 7.92
CA LYS A 14 5.09 5.45 6.91
C LYS A 14 4.01 4.82 6.04
N ARG A 15 2.90 4.40 6.65
CA ARG A 15 1.79 3.82 5.87
C ARG A 15 1.10 4.86 5.00
N LEU A 16 0.94 6.09 5.49
CA LEU A 16 0.42 7.18 4.67
C LEU A 16 1.34 7.49 3.49
N GLN A 17 2.65 7.45 3.72
CA GLN A 17 3.64 7.61 2.64
C GLN A 17 3.51 6.51 1.59
N ILE A 18 3.37 5.26 2.01
CA ILE A 18 3.18 4.13 1.09
C ILE A 18 1.96 4.38 0.20
N LEU A 19 0.83 4.73 0.80
CA LEU A 19 -0.40 5.00 0.04
C LEU A 19 -0.22 6.15 -0.96
N SER A 20 0.47 7.20 -0.54
CA SER A 20 0.75 8.34 -1.41
C SER A 20 1.62 7.94 -2.61
N TRP A 21 2.71 7.17 -2.37
CA TRP A 21 3.58 6.72 -3.44
C TRP A 21 2.88 5.78 -4.42
N LEU A 22 2.04 4.89 -3.90
CA LEU A 22 1.32 3.93 -4.74
C LEU A 22 0.19 4.58 -5.56
N LYS A 23 -0.17 5.81 -5.25
CA LYS A 23 -1.14 6.57 -6.04
C LYS A 23 -0.56 6.94 -7.42
N GLU A 24 0.71 7.31 -7.46
CA GLU A 24 1.43 7.67 -8.68
C GLU A 24 2.78 6.92 -8.72
N PRO A 25 2.75 5.58 -8.89
CA PRO A 25 3.96 4.79 -8.68
C PRO A 25 5.10 5.11 -9.64
N ARG A 26 4.81 5.56 -10.88
CA ARG A 26 5.84 5.92 -11.85
C ARG A 26 6.65 7.14 -11.44
N GLU A 27 6.08 8.01 -10.62
CA GLU A 27 6.77 9.20 -10.11
C GLU A 27 7.73 8.87 -8.98
N HIS A 28 7.57 7.72 -8.33
CA HIS A 28 8.28 7.39 -7.09
C HIS A 28 9.18 6.18 -7.18
N PHE A 29 9.01 5.33 -8.19
CA PHE A 29 9.74 4.07 -8.31
C PHE A 29 10.31 3.87 -9.71
N PRO A 30 11.49 3.24 -9.82
CA PRO A 30 12.06 2.90 -11.12
C PRO A 30 11.27 1.77 -11.78
N PRO A 31 11.42 1.57 -13.09
CA PRO A 31 10.82 0.43 -13.77
C PRO A 31 11.27 -0.89 -13.14
N GLN A 32 10.39 -1.89 -13.17
CA GLN A 32 10.63 -3.22 -12.61
C GLN A 32 10.80 -4.24 -13.71
N VAL A 33 11.49 -5.35 -13.41
CA VAL A 33 11.74 -6.40 -14.40
C VAL A 33 10.51 -7.31 -14.54
N ASP A 34 9.96 -7.80 -13.42
CA ASP A 34 8.92 -8.84 -13.43
C ASP A 34 7.50 -8.31 -13.35
N GLY A 35 7.29 -7.05 -13.02
CA GLY A 35 5.95 -6.49 -12.87
C GLY A 35 5.87 -5.08 -13.40
N ASP A 36 4.69 -4.70 -13.87
CA ASP A 36 4.41 -3.32 -14.28
C ASP A 36 3.96 -2.51 -13.06
N LEU A 37 4.55 -1.34 -12.87
CA LEU A 37 4.28 -0.49 -11.70
C LEU A 37 2.80 -0.15 -11.53
N VAL A 38 2.09 0.05 -12.63
CA VAL A 38 0.66 0.44 -12.59
C VAL A 38 -0.25 -0.78 -12.61
N ARG A 39 -0.04 -1.69 -13.56
CA ARG A 39 -0.90 -2.87 -13.71
C ARG A 39 -0.77 -3.84 -12.54
N ASP A 40 0.45 -4.14 -12.13
CA ASP A 40 0.72 -5.16 -11.11
C ASP A 40 0.99 -4.57 -9.74
N GLY A 41 1.53 -3.35 -9.70
CA GLY A 41 1.92 -2.70 -8.46
C GLY A 41 3.42 -2.64 -8.26
N VAL A 42 3.84 -2.25 -7.06
CA VAL A 42 5.24 -2.03 -6.71
C VAL A 42 5.74 -3.17 -5.83
N CYS A 43 6.92 -3.69 -6.16
CA CYS A 43 7.57 -4.73 -5.39
C CYS A 43 7.84 -4.27 -3.96
N GLY A 44 7.55 -5.14 -2.97
CA GLY A 44 7.75 -4.84 -1.56
C GLY A 44 9.18 -4.45 -1.21
N ILE A 45 10.18 -4.99 -1.93
CA ILE A 45 11.58 -4.62 -1.73
C ILE A 45 11.82 -3.15 -2.06
N PHE A 46 11.25 -2.65 -3.15
CA PHE A 46 11.39 -1.25 -3.53
C PHE A 46 10.72 -0.33 -2.52
N ILE A 47 9.58 -0.77 -1.97
CA ILE A 47 8.89 -0.01 -0.92
C ILE A 47 9.77 0.07 0.34
N ALA A 48 10.36 -1.05 0.76
CA ALA A 48 11.27 -1.08 1.91
C ALA A 48 12.46 -0.13 1.71
N GLN A 49 13.08 -0.17 0.54
CA GLN A 49 14.20 0.70 0.20
C GLN A 49 13.83 2.18 0.27
N LYS A 50 12.68 2.53 -0.30
CA LYS A 50 12.22 3.92 -0.30
C LYS A 50 11.87 4.42 1.10
N LEU A 51 11.27 3.57 1.92
CA LEU A 51 11.00 3.89 3.33
C LEU A 51 12.27 3.99 4.17
N GLY A 52 13.37 3.38 3.73
CA GLY A 52 14.59 3.32 4.51
C GLY A 52 14.49 2.39 5.72
N VAL A 53 13.70 1.32 5.60
CA VAL A 53 13.51 0.34 6.68
C VAL A 53 13.88 -1.06 6.20
N SER A 54 14.02 -2.00 7.14
CA SER A 54 14.26 -3.40 6.81
C SER A 54 13.05 -4.01 6.09
N GLN A 55 13.27 -5.10 5.35
CA GLN A 55 12.18 -5.81 4.70
C GLN A 55 11.12 -6.32 5.68
N PRO A 56 11.50 -6.92 6.84
CA PRO A 56 10.48 -7.31 7.83
C PRO A 56 9.62 -6.14 8.32
N THR A 57 10.22 -4.98 8.55
CA THR A 57 9.46 -3.79 8.98
C THR A 57 8.51 -3.32 7.88
N ALA A 58 8.98 -3.24 6.64
CA ALA A 58 8.13 -2.89 5.51
C ALA A 58 6.99 -3.90 5.32
N SER A 59 7.31 -5.20 5.43
CA SER A 59 6.31 -6.27 5.32
C SER A 59 5.20 -6.12 6.34
N GLU A 60 5.52 -5.71 7.57
CA GLU A 60 4.51 -5.49 8.61
C GLU A 60 3.59 -4.32 8.25
N HIS A 61 4.14 -3.21 7.75
CA HIS A 61 3.32 -2.09 7.28
C HIS A 61 2.40 -2.51 6.12
N LEU A 62 2.95 -3.27 5.17
CA LEU A 62 2.19 -3.75 4.03
C LEU A 62 1.09 -4.74 4.44
N ARG A 63 1.38 -5.59 5.44
CA ARG A 63 0.38 -6.50 6.01
C ARG A 63 -0.80 -5.73 6.63
N VAL A 64 -0.50 -4.71 7.42
CA VAL A 64 -1.53 -3.88 8.07
C VAL A 64 -2.42 -3.18 7.02
N LEU A 65 -1.79 -2.61 5.97
CA LEU A 65 -2.53 -1.98 4.87
C LEU A 65 -3.38 -2.99 4.09
N SER A 66 -2.86 -4.19 3.87
CA SER A 66 -3.57 -5.25 3.15
C SER A 66 -4.76 -5.78 3.94
N LEU A 67 -4.61 -5.97 5.27
CA LEU A 67 -5.71 -6.41 6.13
C LEU A 67 -6.84 -5.40 6.17
N ALA A 68 -6.52 -4.12 6.10
CA ALA A 68 -7.53 -3.05 6.02
C ALA A 68 -8.18 -2.96 4.64
N GLY A 69 -7.68 -3.70 3.66
CA GLY A 69 -8.19 -3.69 2.30
C GLY A 69 -7.74 -2.50 1.46
N LEU A 70 -6.82 -1.68 1.97
CA LEU A 70 -6.39 -0.44 1.28
C LEU A 70 -5.43 -0.69 0.14
N ILE A 71 -4.69 -1.78 0.19
CA ILE A 71 -3.81 -2.22 -0.88
C ILE A 71 -4.07 -3.69 -1.18
N THR A 72 -3.71 -4.13 -2.38
CA THR A 72 -3.89 -5.51 -2.83
C THR A 72 -2.54 -6.09 -3.20
N PRO A 73 -2.14 -7.23 -2.58
CA PRO A 73 -0.91 -7.92 -2.97
C PRO A 73 -1.16 -8.79 -4.20
N LYS A 74 -0.11 -8.91 -5.03
CA LYS A 74 -0.11 -9.80 -6.19
C LYS A 74 1.23 -10.52 -6.26
N ARG A 75 1.20 -11.84 -6.27
CA ARG A 75 2.41 -12.65 -6.38
C ARG A 75 2.74 -12.93 -7.83
N ILE A 76 3.97 -12.61 -8.24
CA ILE A 76 4.52 -12.95 -9.54
C ILE A 76 5.89 -13.57 -9.27
N LYS A 77 6.09 -14.84 -9.63
CA LYS A 77 7.30 -15.61 -9.29
C LYS A 77 7.54 -15.57 -7.79
N GLN A 78 8.73 -15.20 -7.33
CA GLN A 78 9.06 -15.10 -5.91
C GLN A 78 8.75 -13.72 -5.33
N TRP A 79 8.25 -12.79 -6.14
CA TRP A 79 8.05 -11.40 -5.73
C TRP A 79 6.59 -11.12 -5.41
N THR A 80 6.34 -10.23 -4.44
CA THR A 80 5.02 -9.71 -4.14
C THR A 80 4.97 -8.23 -4.49
N PHE A 81 3.97 -7.86 -5.29
CA PHE A 81 3.74 -6.50 -5.75
C PHE A 81 2.48 -5.97 -5.08
N TYR A 82 2.47 -4.68 -4.80
CA TYR A 82 1.37 -4.04 -4.08
C TYR A 82 0.85 -2.86 -4.85
N LYS A 83 -0.47 -2.74 -4.94
CA LYS A 83 -1.11 -1.54 -5.50
C LYS A 83 -2.32 -1.16 -4.68
N ARG A 84 -2.73 0.10 -4.79
CA ARG A 84 -3.89 0.63 -4.07
C ARG A 84 -5.16 -0.06 -4.52
N ASN A 85 -6.07 -0.28 -3.57
CA ASN A 85 -7.44 -0.69 -3.85
C ASN A 85 -8.29 0.57 -3.89
N GLU A 86 -8.45 1.17 -5.07
CA GLU A 86 -9.14 2.46 -5.20
C GLU A 86 -10.61 2.38 -4.79
N LYS A 87 -11.26 1.26 -5.05
CA LYS A 87 -12.66 1.04 -4.63
C LYS A 87 -12.78 1.10 -3.12
N ARG A 88 -11.92 0.35 -2.41
CA ARG A 88 -11.93 0.33 -0.94
C ARG A 88 -11.55 1.69 -0.36
N ILE A 89 -10.56 2.35 -0.94
CA ILE A 89 -10.14 3.68 -0.49
C ILE A 89 -11.29 4.68 -0.62
N ALA A 90 -12.04 4.64 -1.72
CA ALA A 90 -13.21 5.51 -1.89
C ALA A 90 -14.28 5.25 -0.82
N GLU A 91 -14.52 3.99 -0.48
CA GLU A 91 -15.44 3.62 0.61
C GLU A 91 -14.98 4.19 1.95
N VAL A 92 -13.69 4.05 2.25
CA VAL A 92 -13.10 4.55 3.49
C VAL A 92 -13.23 6.07 3.59
N LYS A 93 -12.99 6.79 2.49
CA LYS A 93 -13.18 8.24 2.46
C LYS A 93 -14.62 8.63 2.80
N ARG A 94 -15.60 7.91 2.28
CA ARG A 94 -17.00 8.15 2.60
C ARG A 94 -17.31 7.84 4.06
N GLU A 95 -16.79 6.72 4.56
CA GLU A 95 -16.98 6.29 5.95
C GLU A 95 -16.36 7.30 6.95
N LEU A 96 -15.16 7.80 6.65
CA LEU A 96 -14.51 8.83 7.47
C LEU A 96 -15.33 10.11 7.48
N ARG A 97 -15.82 10.54 6.32
CA ARG A 97 -16.65 11.75 6.22
C ARG A 97 -17.93 11.61 7.03
N ALA A 98 -18.56 10.43 6.97
CA ALA A 98 -19.79 10.17 7.71
C ALA A 98 -19.56 10.07 9.22
N ALA A 99 -18.38 9.59 9.67
CA ALA A 99 -18.06 9.40 11.08
C ALA A 99 -17.62 10.70 11.76
N LEU A 100 -17.08 11.63 11.03
CA LEU A 100 -16.53 12.88 11.56
C LEU A 100 -17.34 14.09 11.13
#